data_a25e6539bd00526c87b2569147f8c281
#
_entry.id   a25e6539bd00526c87b2569147f8c281
#
_cell.length_a   1.000
_cell.length_b   1.000
_cell.length_c   1.000
_cell.angle_alpha   90.00
_cell.angle_beta   90.00
_cell.angle_gamma   90.00
#
_symmetry.space_group_name_H-M   'P 1'
#
loop_
_entity.id
_entity.type
_entity.pdbx_description
1 polymer ?
#
loop_
_entity_poly.entity_id
_entity_poly.type
_entity_poly.pdbx_seq_one_letter_code
_entity_poly.pdbx_strand_id
1 'polypeptide(L)'
;MTPLPPPLGSGAVHGWRLDHASFAGTWDSGEGAFRVGGRWNSKGVRAVYCALDPSTAILEVAVHKTFRVLDTVPHVLTAFEVIDPAAIHVVQPGDVPNPHWLRPGIPGAGQQGFGDDLLERHAFVVLPSAVSSHSWNLLFDPVRGRGAYRLVAQEPFALDTRLHPPGA
;
A
#
# COMPACT_ATOMS: atom_id res chain seq x y z
N MET A 1 6.64 -17.70 5.45
CA MET A 1 6.60 -16.23 5.26
C MET A 1 7.61 -15.60 6.21
N THR A 2 8.41 -14.68 5.74
CA THR A 2 9.40 -13.99 6.56
C THR A 2 8.66 -13.13 7.59
N PRO A 3 9.01 -13.21 8.88
CA PRO A 3 8.48 -12.27 9.87
C PRO A 3 8.74 -10.83 9.44
N LEU A 4 7.90 -9.91 9.86
CA LEU A 4 8.17 -8.50 9.65
C LEU A 4 9.57 -8.16 10.15
N PRO A 5 10.35 -7.42 9.37
CA PRO A 5 11.70 -7.05 9.79
C PRO A 5 11.66 -6.25 11.10
N PRO A 6 12.69 -6.38 11.93
CA PRO A 6 12.83 -5.67 13.22
C PRO A 6 12.52 -4.17 13.24
N PRO A 7 12.51 -3.42 12.12
CA PRO A 7 12.18 -1.99 12.14
C PRO A 7 10.79 -1.63 12.67
N LEU A 8 9.84 -2.56 12.70
CA LEU A 8 8.54 -2.27 13.33
C LEU A 8 8.60 -2.23 14.85
N GLY A 9 9.71 -2.63 15.45
CA GLY A 9 9.89 -2.66 16.91
C GLY A 9 10.87 -1.63 17.49
N SER A 10 11.73 -1.00 16.70
CA SER A 10 12.86 -0.23 17.25
C SER A 10 13.35 0.98 16.45
N GLY A 11 12.60 1.47 15.47
CA GLY A 11 13.01 2.60 14.64
C GLY A 11 11.88 3.24 13.87
N ALA A 12 12.21 4.24 13.06
CA ALA A 12 11.26 4.91 12.18
C ALA A 12 10.69 3.92 11.15
N VAL A 13 9.36 3.89 11.02
CA VAL A 13 8.67 3.10 9.99
C VAL A 13 8.26 4.01 8.85
N HIS A 14 8.76 3.71 7.66
CA HIS A 14 8.43 4.44 6.46
C HIS A 14 7.41 3.68 5.63
N GLY A 15 6.44 4.41 5.08
CA GLY A 15 5.55 3.94 4.05
C GLY A 15 5.91 4.54 2.70
N TRP A 16 5.68 3.78 1.63
CA TRP A 16 5.99 4.15 0.26
C TRP A 16 4.78 3.98 -0.62
N ARG A 17 4.55 4.96 -1.48
CA ARG A 17 3.41 4.95 -2.41
C ARG A 17 3.82 5.54 -3.75
N LEU A 18 3.40 4.87 -4.84
CA LEU A 18 3.61 5.34 -6.20
C LEU A 18 2.28 5.78 -6.79
N ASP A 19 2.18 7.03 -7.21
CA ASP A 19 0.98 7.60 -7.81
C ASP A 19 1.29 8.28 -9.14
N HIS A 20 0.26 8.45 -9.97
CA HIS A 20 0.31 9.42 -11.07
C HIS A 20 0.70 10.80 -10.53
N ALA A 21 1.57 11.51 -11.24
CA ALA A 21 2.11 12.79 -10.76
C ALA A 21 1.04 13.84 -10.45
N SER A 22 -0.10 13.82 -11.13
CA SER A 22 -1.22 14.71 -10.86
C SER A 22 -1.86 14.52 -9.48
N PHE A 23 -1.64 13.37 -8.83
CA PHE A 23 -2.16 13.06 -7.51
C PHE A 23 -1.13 13.23 -6.38
N ALA A 24 0.05 13.78 -6.69
CA ALA A 24 1.09 13.98 -5.67
C ALA A 24 0.62 14.79 -4.46
N GLY A 25 -0.20 15.83 -4.68
CA GLY A 25 -0.75 16.66 -3.60
C GLY A 25 -1.89 16.04 -2.80
N THR A 26 -2.49 14.95 -3.32
CA THR A 26 -3.63 14.24 -2.71
C THR A 26 -3.33 12.75 -2.51
N TRP A 27 -2.05 12.42 -2.40
CA TRP A 27 -1.55 11.06 -2.29
C TRP A 27 -2.18 10.25 -1.14
N ASP A 28 -2.54 10.93 -0.06
CA ASP A 28 -3.12 10.39 1.16
C ASP A 28 -4.64 10.54 1.28
N SER A 29 -5.33 10.88 0.19
CA SER A 29 -6.79 11.11 0.21
C SER A 29 -7.61 9.83 0.37
N GLY A 30 -7.10 8.68 -0.06
CA GLY A 30 -7.86 7.42 -0.12
C GLY A 30 -9.03 7.43 -1.10
N GLU A 31 -9.12 8.43 -1.97
CA GLU A 31 -10.26 8.63 -2.88
C GLU A 31 -10.41 7.51 -3.90
N GLY A 32 -9.30 7.02 -4.46
CA GLY A 32 -9.35 5.91 -5.44
C GLY A 32 -9.96 4.65 -4.83
N ALA A 33 -9.48 4.24 -3.67
CA ALA A 33 -10.00 3.08 -2.96
C ALA A 33 -11.45 3.28 -2.50
N PHE A 34 -11.83 4.49 -2.11
CA PHE A 34 -13.21 4.83 -1.78
C PHE A 34 -14.17 4.62 -2.95
N ARG A 35 -13.75 5.00 -4.16
CA ARG A 35 -14.60 4.92 -5.35
C ARG A 35 -14.80 3.51 -5.87
N VAL A 36 -13.77 2.68 -5.83
CA VAL A 36 -13.80 1.37 -6.51
C VAL A 36 -13.60 0.18 -5.59
N GLY A 37 -13.18 0.41 -4.33
CA GLY A 37 -12.73 -0.65 -3.45
C GLY A 37 -11.32 -1.13 -3.81
N GLY A 38 -10.78 -1.99 -2.97
CA GLY A 38 -9.46 -2.60 -3.14
C GLY A 38 -9.44 -4.00 -2.54
N ARG A 39 -8.24 -4.53 -2.35
CA ARG A 39 -8.06 -5.86 -1.75
C ARG A 39 -8.62 -5.95 -0.33
N TRP A 40 -8.45 -4.87 0.45
CA TRP A 40 -8.75 -4.83 1.87
C TRP A 40 -9.73 -3.71 2.25
N ASN A 41 -10.48 -3.16 1.29
CA ASN A 41 -11.56 -2.22 1.56
C ASN A 41 -12.69 -2.37 0.59
N SER A 42 -13.91 -2.20 1.08
CA SER A 42 -15.10 -2.11 0.27
C SER A 42 -15.23 -0.74 -0.39
N LYS A 43 -15.92 -0.68 -1.52
CA LYS A 43 -16.38 0.59 -2.11
C LYS A 43 -17.13 1.40 -1.04
N GLY A 44 -16.80 2.68 -0.91
CA GLY A 44 -17.37 3.56 0.12
C GLY A 44 -16.58 3.63 1.42
N VAL A 45 -15.51 2.85 1.56
CA VAL A 45 -14.55 2.93 2.67
C VAL A 45 -13.24 3.50 2.16
N ARG A 46 -12.71 4.53 2.83
CA ARG A 46 -11.42 5.14 2.45
C ARG A 46 -10.27 4.31 2.94
N ALA A 47 -9.29 4.10 2.07
CA ALA A 47 -8.03 3.45 2.42
C ALA A 47 -6.91 4.00 1.55
N VAL A 48 -5.77 4.31 2.15
CA VAL A 48 -4.54 4.65 1.46
C VAL A 48 -3.66 3.41 1.45
N TYR A 49 -3.37 2.89 0.25
CA TYR A 49 -2.53 1.71 0.06
C TYR A 49 -1.08 2.11 -0.15
N CYS A 50 -0.22 1.61 0.69
CA CYS A 50 1.23 1.84 0.66
C CYS A 50 1.96 0.51 0.86
N ALA A 51 3.29 0.55 0.79
CA ALA A 51 4.15 -0.58 1.11
C ALA A 51 5.22 -0.17 2.11
N LEU A 52 5.83 -1.14 2.80
CA LEU A 52 6.93 -0.88 3.74
C LEU A 52 8.28 -0.68 3.04
N ASP A 53 8.35 -0.92 1.74
CA ASP A 53 9.52 -0.65 0.93
C ASP A 53 9.12 -0.13 -0.47
N PRO A 54 10.00 0.63 -1.14
CA PRO A 54 9.67 1.23 -2.42
C PRO A 54 9.49 0.22 -3.54
N SER A 55 10.23 -0.89 -3.55
CA SER A 55 10.14 -1.90 -4.60
C SER A 55 8.78 -2.58 -4.61
N THR A 56 8.25 -2.89 -3.42
CA THR A 56 6.89 -3.45 -3.27
C THR A 56 5.84 -2.44 -3.72
N ALA A 57 5.97 -1.15 -3.38
CA ALA A 57 5.05 -0.12 -3.83
C ALA A 57 5.01 -0.01 -5.37
N ILE A 58 6.17 -0.08 -6.01
CA ILE A 58 6.29 -0.06 -7.48
C ILE A 58 5.65 -1.32 -8.09
N LEU A 59 5.92 -2.49 -7.55
CA LEU A 59 5.38 -3.75 -8.04
C LEU A 59 3.84 -3.80 -7.90
N GLU A 60 3.28 -3.34 -6.80
CA GLU A 60 1.83 -3.26 -6.59
C GLU A 60 1.16 -2.39 -7.66
N VAL A 61 1.76 -1.27 -8.03
CA VAL A 61 1.24 -0.43 -9.11
C VAL A 61 1.43 -1.08 -10.48
N ALA A 62 2.56 -1.73 -10.71
CA ALA A 62 2.87 -2.38 -11.98
C ALA A 62 1.88 -3.50 -12.33
N VAL A 63 1.41 -4.30 -11.35
CA VAL A 63 0.41 -5.35 -11.60
C VAL A 63 -0.96 -4.80 -11.95
N HIS A 64 -1.27 -3.57 -11.55
CA HIS A 64 -2.54 -2.90 -11.88
C HIS A 64 -2.48 -2.09 -13.16
N LYS A 65 -1.33 -1.44 -13.45
CA LYS A 65 -1.20 -0.46 -14.54
C LYS A 65 -0.27 -0.87 -15.67
N THR A 66 0.51 -1.92 -15.51
CA THR A 66 1.57 -2.39 -16.41
C THR A 66 2.83 -1.50 -16.41
N PHE A 67 3.98 -2.08 -16.75
CA PHE A 67 5.24 -1.33 -16.89
C PHE A 67 5.18 -0.28 -18.00
N ARG A 68 4.39 -0.51 -19.03
CA ARG A 68 4.19 0.50 -20.09
C ARG A 68 3.66 1.82 -19.54
N VAL A 69 2.66 1.77 -18.66
CA VAL A 69 2.09 2.97 -18.05
C VAL A 69 3.12 3.65 -17.15
N LEU A 70 3.88 2.88 -16.38
CA LEU A 70 4.95 3.43 -15.53
C LEU A 70 6.08 4.08 -16.32
N ASP A 71 6.33 3.62 -17.55
CA ASP A 71 7.35 4.18 -18.45
C ASP A 71 6.87 5.43 -19.19
N THR A 72 5.58 5.46 -19.56
CA THR A 72 5.05 6.50 -20.46
C THR A 72 4.28 7.61 -19.79
N VAL A 73 3.86 7.41 -18.55
CA VAL A 73 3.03 8.37 -17.79
C VAL A 73 3.79 8.81 -16.54
N PRO A 74 3.89 10.14 -16.28
CA PRO A 74 4.60 10.65 -15.11
C PRO A 74 4.04 10.12 -13.80
N HIS A 75 4.91 9.58 -12.95
CA HIS A 75 4.59 9.10 -11.60
C HIS A 75 5.48 9.77 -10.56
N VAL A 76 5.01 9.79 -9.33
CA VAL A 76 5.74 10.30 -8.17
C VAL A 76 5.79 9.22 -7.11
N LEU A 77 6.99 8.97 -6.60
CA LEU A 77 7.21 8.11 -5.45
C LEU A 77 7.19 8.97 -4.19
N THR A 78 6.24 8.67 -3.32
CA THR A 78 6.05 9.35 -2.03
C THR A 78 6.58 8.47 -0.91
N ALA A 79 7.41 9.07 -0.05
CA ALA A 79 7.85 8.47 1.21
C ALA A 79 7.28 9.26 2.39
N PHE A 80 6.75 8.58 3.37
CA PHE A 80 6.27 9.18 4.62
C PHE A 80 6.72 8.33 5.81
N GLU A 81 6.70 8.93 6.99
CA GLU A 81 7.07 8.26 8.24
C GLU A 81 5.86 8.19 9.16
N VAL A 82 5.60 7.01 9.72
CA VAL A 82 4.64 6.84 10.82
C VAL A 82 5.29 7.33 12.10
N ILE A 83 4.68 8.31 12.76
CA ILE A 83 5.26 9.01 13.91
C ILE A 83 5.40 8.06 15.10
N ASP A 84 4.38 7.25 15.37
CA ASP A 84 4.39 6.25 16.43
C ASP A 84 4.21 4.84 15.85
N PRO A 85 5.29 4.06 15.70
CA PRO A 85 5.20 2.69 15.22
C PRO A 85 4.32 1.78 16.07
N ALA A 86 4.11 2.09 17.36
CA ALA A 86 3.21 1.33 18.22
C ALA A 86 1.73 1.45 17.81
N ALA A 87 1.37 2.47 17.03
CA ALA A 87 0.02 2.62 16.46
C ALA A 87 -0.26 1.68 15.28
N ILE A 88 0.73 0.94 14.81
CA ILE A 88 0.60 0.01 13.68
C ILE A 88 0.10 -1.34 14.18
N HIS A 89 -1.05 -1.76 13.68
CA HIS A 89 -1.52 -3.13 13.87
C HIS A 89 -0.96 -4.04 12.77
N VAL A 90 -0.23 -5.08 13.17
CA VAL A 90 0.38 -6.03 12.25
C VAL A 90 -0.48 -7.28 12.16
N VAL A 91 -0.96 -7.58 10.96
CA VAL A 91 -1.70 -8.80 10.65
C VAL A 91 -0.72 -9.86 10.18
N GLN A 92 -0.50 -10.88 11.00
CA GLN A 92 0.30 -12.02 10.59
C GLN A 92 -0.48 -12.89 9.58
N PRO A 93 0.19 -13.67 8.74
CA PRO A 93 -0.49 -14.55 7.80
C PRO A 93 -1.49 -15.50 8.46
N GLY A 94 -1.19 -15.99 9.65
CA GLY A 94 -2.07 -16.87 10.42
C GLY A 94 -3.31 -16.19 10.99
N ASP A 95 -3.33 -14.85 11.05
CA ASP A 95 -4.46 -14.07 11.54
C ASP A 95 -5.50 -13.81 10.44
N VAL A 96 -5.15 -14.07 9.19
CA VAL A 96 -6.05 -13.90 8.05
C VAL A 96 -7.03 -15.08 8.01
N PRO A 97 -8.35 -14.84 8.11
CA PRO A 97 -9.34 -15.91 8.21
C PRO A 97 -9.34 -16.91 7.07
N ASN A 98 -8.97 -16.46 5.87
CA ASN A 98 -8.86 -17.31 4.69
C ASN A 98 -7.49 -17.11 4.04
N PRO A 99 -6.60 -18.12 4.04
CA PRO A 99 -5.26 -17.99 3.49
C PRO A 99 -5.25 -17.72 1.97
N HIS A 100 -6.33 -18.01 1.26
CA HIS A 100 -6.45 -17.67 -0.16
C HIS A 100 -6.49 -16.16 -0.41
N TRP A 101 -6.87 -15.36 0.58
CA TRP A 101 -6.85 -13.90 0.46
C TRP A 101 -5.45 -13.30 0.33
N LEU A 102 -4.42 -14.06 0.70
CA LEU A 102 -3.01 -13.68 0.52
C LEU A 102 -2.43 -14.06 -0.85
N ARG A 103 -3.23 -14.64 -1.72
CA ARG A 103 -2.83 -15.00 -3.09
C ARG A 103 -3.30 -13.94 -4.10
N PRO A 104 -2.59 -13.79 -5.23
CA PRO A 104 -3.08 -12.97 -6.34
C PRO A 104 -4.50 -13.40 -6.76
N GLY A 105 -5.35 -12.44 -7.06
CA GLY A 105 -6.72 -12.71 -7.48
C GLY A 105 -7.66 -11.54 -7.16
N ILE A 106 -8.91 -11.68 -7.60
CA ILE A 106 -9.96 -10.70 -7.34
C ILE A 106 -10.45 -10.87 -5.90
N PRO A 107 -10.45 -9.80 -5.08
CA PRO A 107 -10.90 -9.88 -3.70
C PRO A 107 -12.43 -10.10 -3.64
N GLY A 108 -12.85 -10.93 -2.69
CA GLY A 108 -14.26 -11.12 -2.38
C GLY A 108 -14.76 -10.18 -1.29
N ALA A 109 -16.07 -10.10 -1.12
CA ALA A 109 -16.71 -9.26 -0.12
C ALA A 109 -16.26 -9.57 1.32
N GLY A 110 -16.04 -10.84 1.64
CA GLY A 110 -15.52 -11.26 2.96
C GLY A 110 -14.12 -10.72 3.25
N GLN A 111 -13.25 -10.74 2.25
CA GLN A 111 -11.91 -10.18 2.33
C GLN A 111 -11.93 -8.66 2.55
N GLN A 112 -12.75 -7.98 1.76
CA GLN A 112 -12.92 -6.53 1.90
C GLN A 112 -13.49 -6.14 3.25
N GLY A 113 -14.52 -6.86 3.73
CA GLY A 113 -15.11 -6.65 5.05
C GLY A 113 -14.11 -6.84 6.20
N PHE A 114 -13.25 -7.84 6.11
CA PHE A 114 -12.18 -8.03 7.08
C PHE A 114 -11.22 -6.83 7.15
N GLY A 115 -10.83 -6.30 6.00
CA GLY A 115 -9.99 -5.11 5.93
C GLY A 115 -10.72 -3.85 6.42
N ASP A 116 -12.00 -3.69 6.11
CA ASP A 116 -12.83 -2.57 6.61
C ASP A 116 -12.85 -2.56 8.15
N ASP A 117 -13.06 -3.72 8.78
CA ASP A 117 -13.04 -3.88 10.24
C ASP A 117 -11.68 -3.50 10.86
N LEU A 118 -10.58 -3.83 10.18
CA LEU A 118 -9.23 -3.46 10.61
C LEU A 118 -9.03 -1.94 10.53
N LEU A 119 -9.41 -1.33 9.42
CA LEU A 119 -9.30 0.12 9.20
C LEU A 119 -10.19 0.93 10.17
N GLU A 120 -11.32 0.38 10.58
CA GLU A 120 -12.18 1.02 11.58
C GLU A 120 -11.54 1.02 12.97
N ARG A 121 -10.79 -0.02 13.32
CA ARG A 121 -10.21 -0.19 14.67
C ARG A 121 -8.80 0.36 14.81
N HIS A 122 -8.03 0.47 13.74
CA HIS A 122 -6.61 0.81 13.78
C HIS A 122 -6.27 1.95 12.83
N ALA A 123 -5.42 2.88 13.29
CA ALA A 123 -4.95 3.99 12.47
C ALA A 123 -4.11 3.49 11.28
N PHE A 124 -3.23 2.51 11.54
CA PHE A 124 -2.38 1.88 10.54
C PHE A 124 -2.47 0.37 10.64
N VAL A 125 -2.53 -0.28 9.50
CA VAL A 125 -2.59 -1.74 9.39
C VAL A 125 -1.51 -2.21 8.43
N VAL A 126 -0.69 -3.16 8.86
CA VAL A 126 0.29 -3.84 8.02
C VAL A 126 -0.22 -5.23 7.70
N LEU A 127 -0.26 -5.57 6.42
CA LEU A 127 -0.71 -6.86 5.91
C LEU A 127 0.32 -7.44 4.93
N PRO A 128 0.39 -8.77 4.79
CA PRO A 128 1.24 -9.37 3.76
C PRO A 128 0.84 -8.93 2.35
N SER A 129 1.84 -8.65 1.51
CA SER A 129 1.61 -8.35 0.09
C SER A 129 1.20 -9.62 -0.66
N ALA A 130 0.23 -9.49 -1.57
CA ALA A 130 -0.16 -10.58 -2.46
C ALA A 130 0.73 -10.68 -3.71
N VAL A 131 1.41 -9.60 -4.08
CA VAL A 131 2.31 -9.57 -5.26
C VAL A 131 3.73 -10.00 -4.92
N SER A 132 4.12 -9.90 -3.65
CA SER A 132 5.43 -10.31 -3.15
C SER A 132 5.26 -10.96 -1.78
N SER A 133 5.31 -12.30 -1.72
CA SER A 133 4.93 -13.10 -0.54
C SER A 133 5.80 -12.89 0.71
N HIS A 134 6.92 -12.21 0.60
CA HIS A 134 7.81 -11.86 1.72
C HIS A 134 7.87 -10.36 1.98
N SER A 135 6.95 -9.60 1.37
CA SER A 135 6.84 -8.16 1.51
C SER A 135 5.53 -7.78 2.17
N TRP A 136 5.40 -6.52 2.55
CA TRP A 136 4.30 -6.05 3.38
C TRP A 136 3.71 -4.76 2.85
N ASN A 137 2.39 -4.69 2.88
CA ASN A 137 1.64 -3.48 2.59
C ASN A 137 1.31 -2.75 3.89
N LEU A 138 1.25 -1.43 3.82
CA LEU A 138 0.81 -0.55 4.89
C LEU A 138 -0.44 0.19 4.42
N LEU A 139 -1.53 0.02 5.15
CA LEU A 139 -2.80 0.68 4.88
C LEU A 139 -3.17 1.62 6.00
N PHE A 140 -3.83 2.73 5.68
CA PHE A 140 -4.42 3.59 6.69
C PHE A 140 -5.67 4.30 6.17
N ASP A 141 -6.58 4.61 7.10
CA ASP A 141 -7.69 5.53 6.89
C ASP A 141 -7.16 6.95 7.03
N PRO A 142 -7.31 7.84 6.02
CA PRO A 142 -6.77 9.18 6.06
C PRO A 142 -7.39 10.06 7.15
N VAL A 143 -8.58 9.77 7.62
CA VAL A 143 -9.23 10.51 8.72
C VAL A 143 -8.66 10.05 10.05
N ARG A 144 -8.61 8.74 10.29
CA ARG A 144 -8.11 8.14 11.54
C ARG A 144 -6.59 8.32 11.69
N GLY A 145 -5.85 8.25 10.59
CA GLY A 145 -4.40 8.44 10.56
C GLY A 145 -3.95 9.91 10.59
N ARG A 146 -4.88 10.87 10.54
CA ARG A 146 -4.55 12.30 10.49
C ARG A 146 -3.64 12.71 11.65
N GLY A 147 -2.50 13.35 11.32
CA GLY A 147 -1.53 13.81 12.31
C GLY A 147 -0.63 12.71 12.89
N ALA A 148 -0.80 11.45 12.48
CA ALA A 148 0.00 10.32 12.95
C ALA A 148 1.11 9.90 11.97
N TYR A 149 1.26 10.60 10.86
CA TYR A 149 2.34 10.45 9.90
C TYR A 149 2.81 11.81 9.40
N ARG A 150 4.00 11.83 8.80
CA ARG A 150 4.56 13.02 8.16
C ARG A 150 5.15 12.67 6.81
N LEU A 151 4.94 13.54 5.83
CA LEU A 151 5.59 13.45 4.53
C LEU A 151 7.12 13.63 4.71
N VAL A 152 7.89 12.69 4.13
CA VAL A 152 9.36 12.76 4.13
C VAL A 152 9.86 13.30 2.80
N ALA A 153 9.42 12.72 1.68
CA ALA A 153 9.84 13.12 0.36
C ALA A 153 8.80 12.75 -0.69
N GLN A 154 8.78 13.50 -1.77
CA GLN A 154 8.13 13.14 -3.03
C GLN A 154 9.12 13.39 -4.15
N GLU A 155 9.36 12.38 -4.96
CA GLU A 155 10.32 12.46 -6.05
C GLU A 155 9.73 11.90 -7.36
N PRO A 156 10.09 12.49 -8.53
CA PRO A 156 9.72 11.92 -9.81
C PRO A 156 10.25 10.49 -9.93
N PHE A 157 9.39 9.59 -10.35
CA PHE A 157 9.74 8.20 -10.58
C PHE A 157 10.11 7.98 -12.05
N ALA A 158 11.21 7.26 -12.29
CA ALA A 158 11.61 6.79 -13.61
C ALA A 158 11.74 5.27 -13.60
N LEU A 159 11.00 4.61 -14.50
CA LEU A 159 11.11 3.16 -14.68
C LEU A 159 12.43 2.80 -15.35
N ASP A 160 13.06 1.70 -14.90
CA ASP A 160 14.13 1.07 -15.67
C ASP A 160 13.55 0.55 -16.99
N THR A 161 14.02 1.12 -18.11
CA THR A 161 13.47 0.84 -19.44
C THR A 161 13.65 -0.61 -19.91
N ARG A 162 14.50 -1.39 -19.24
CA ARG A 162 14.61 -2.84 -19.46
C ARG A 162 13.34 -3.60 -19.09
N LEU A 163 12.50 -3.04 -18.22
CA LEU A 163 11.19 -3.59 -17.85
C LEU A 163 10.09 -3.31 -18.89
N HIS A 164 10.35 -2.37 -19.82
CA HIS A 164 9.48 -2.06 -20.95
C HIS A 164 10.34 -1.80 -22.19
N PRO A 165 10.94 -2.85 -22.81
CA PRO A 165 11.79 -2.68 -23.98
C PRO A 165 11.00 -2.19 -25.18
N PRO A 166 11.66 -1.46 -26.12
CA PRO A 166 11.02 -1.01 -27.36
C PRO A 166 10.43 -2.19 -28.15
N GLY A 167 9.17 -2.06 -28.59
CA GLY A 167 8.47 -3.06 -29.37
C GLY A 167 7.85 -4.22 -28.56
N ALA A 168 7.83 -4.11 -27.25
CA ALA A 168 7.11 -5.04 -26.38
C ALA A 168 5.60 -4.72 -26.31
#